data_8f255166e66f131a36649a06912874db
#
_entry.id   8f255166e66f131a36649a06912874db
#
_cell.length_a   1.000
_cell.length_b   1.000
_cell.length_c   1.000
_cell.angle_alpha   90.00
_cell.angle_beta   90.00
_cell.angle_gamma   90.00
#
_symmetry.space_group_name_H-M   'P 1'
#
loop_
_entity.id
_entity.type
_entity.pdbx_description
1 polymer ?
#
loop_
_entity_poly.entity_id
_entity_poly.type
_entity_poly.pdbx_seq_one_letter_code
_entity_poly.pdbx_strand_id
1 'polypeptide(L)'
;MGGQTALNLAIKAEKIGLLKKYKIELIGANSKAISNAEDRKKFRKNMSDIGLNLPKSEIVNNIKQIKKSLSKVGLPAIIRPAFTLGGLGSGIAKTKKDFLKRVKEGLDASPVNQVLVEECLEGWKEFEMEVVRDKKDNCIIICSIENLDPMGIHTGDSITIAPALTLTDKEYQIMRNASIACLRKIGVETGGSNVQFAINPKNGRMVVIEMNPRVSRSSALASKATGFPIAKVAAKLAIGYTLDELKNEITKVTPASFEPTIDYVVTKIPRFTLK
;
A
#
# COMPACT_ATOMS: atom_id res chain seq x y z
N MET A 1 -6.79 -12.18 9.40
CA MET A 1 -7.69 -11.89 8.27
C MET A 1 -8.79 -10.84 8.54
N GLY A 2 -8.87 -10.24 9.67
CA GLY A 2 -9.91 -9.25 10.04
C GLY A 2 -9.61 -7.80 9.62
N GLY A 3 -8.81 -7.59 8.59
CA GLY A 3 -8.46 -6.26 8.09
C GLY A 3 -7.68 -5.42 9.11
N GLN A 4 -7.77 -4.10 9.01
CA GLN A 4 -7.04 -3.16 9.86
C GLN A 4 -7.42 -3.28 11.35
N THR A 5 -8.68 -3.56 11.65
CA THR A 5 -9.15 -3.72 13.04
C THR A 5 -8.45 -4.87 13.75
N ALA A 6 -8.36 -6.05 13.09
CA ALA A 6 -7.68 -7.20 13.67
C ALA A 6 -6.17 -6.95 13.83
N LEU A 7 -5.55 -6.26 12.88
CA LEU A 7 -4.14 -5.90 12.90
C LEU A 7 -3.83 -4.97 14.08
N ASN A 8 -4.63 -3.94 14.29
CA ASN A 8 -4.50 -3.02 15.42
C ASN A 8 -4.69 -3.72 16.75
N LEU A 9 -5.66 -4.65 16.86
CA LEU A 9 -5.90 -5.43 18.05
C LEU A 9 -4.73 -6.36 18.37
N ALA A 10 -4.20 -7.06 17.38
CA ALA A 10 -3.05 -7.97 17.54
C ALA A 10 -1.81 -7.22 18.04
N ILE A 11 -1.49 -6.08 17.44
CA ILE A 11 -0.35 -5.24 17.88
C ILE A 11 -0.57 -4.72 19.31
N LYS A 12 -1.80 -4.31 19.65
CA LYS A 12 -2.11 -3.86 21.02
C LYS A 12 -1.96 -4.98 22.03
N ALA A 13 -2.47 -6.18 21.72
CA ALA A 13 -2.34 -7.36 22.57
C ALA A 13 -0.87 -7.74 22.81
N GLU A 14 -0.03 -7.68 21.79
CA GLU A 14 1.40 -7.93 21.91
C GLU A 14 2.10 -6.87 22.77
N LYS A 15 1.84 -5.58 22.52
CA LYS A 15 2.43 -4.46 23.27
C LYS A 15 2.15 -4.53 24.78
N ILE A 16 0.97 -4.98 25.19
CA ILE A 16 0.62 -5.16 26.61
C ILE A 16 1.07 -6.52 27.18
N GLY A 17 1.81 -7.32 26.40
CA GLY A 17 2.37 -8.59 26.83
C GLY A 17 1.37 -9.75 26.88
N LEU A 18 0.15 -9.57 26.39
CA LEU A 18 -0.92 -10.57 26.49
C LEU A 18 -0.58 -11.85 25.73
N LEU A 19 -0.02 -11.72 24.51
CA LEU A 19 0.37 -12.88 23.70
C LEU A 19 1.44 -13.72 24.42
N LYS A 20 2.46 -13.08 25.00
CA LYS A 20 3.51 -13.74 25.77
C LYS A 20 2.94 -14.42 27.03
N LYS A 21 2.07 -13.72 27.77
CA LYS A 21 1.44 -14.23 29.01
C LYS A 21 0.69 -15.54 28.78
N TYR A 22 -0.06 -15.62 27.68
CA TYR A 22 -0.88 -16.78 27.36
C TYR A 22 -0.25 -17.72 26.33
N LYS A 23 1.03 -17.52 25.96
CA LYS A 23 1.75 -18.33 24.96
C LYS A 23 1.01 -18.42 23.63
N ILE A 24 0.41 -17.30 23.19
CA ILE A 24 -0.32 -17.20 21.93
C ILE A 24 0.65 -16.76 20.83
N GLU A 25 0.69 -17.50 19.73
CA GLU A 25 1.44 -17.14 18.53
C GLU A 25 0.61 -16.24 17.62
N LEU A 26 1.23 -15.16 17.12
CA LEU A 26 0.64 -14.31 16.10
C LEU A 26 0.94 -14.92 14.73
N ILE A 27 -0.03 -15.61 14.13
CA ILE A 27 0.06 -16.20 12.80
C ILE A 27 -0.28 -15.19 11.71
N GLY A 28 0.29 -15.36 10.52
CA GLY A 28 0.19 -14.39 9.43
C GLY A 28 1.33 -13.37 9.49
N ALA A 29 1.07 -12.09 9.21
CA ALA A 29 2.10 -11.06 9.34
C ALA A 29 2.49 -10.88 10.82
N ASN A 30 3.78 -10.99 11.12
CA ASN A 30 4.30 -10.75 12.46
C ASN A 30 4.36 -9.25 12.78
N SER A 31 4.51 -8.90 14.05
CA SER A 31 4.51 -7.52 14.51
C SER A 31 5.62 -6.65 13.90
N LYS A 32 6.77 -7.25 13.60
CA LYS A 32 7.87 -6.55 12.94
C LYS A 32 7.48 -6.19 11.50
N ALA A 33 6.91 -7.12 10.74
CA ALA A 33 6.42 -6.87 9.38
C ALA A 33 5.30 -5.80 9.39
N ILE A 34 4.35 -5.91 10.31
CA ILE A 34 3.29 -4.91 10.49
C ILE A 34 3.89 -3.53 10.78
N SER A 35 4.82 -3.43 11.74
CA SER A 35 5.50 -2.18 12.07
C SER A 35 6.30 -1.60 10.90
N ASN A 36 6.95 -2.44 10.10
CA ASN A 36 7.72 -2.03 8.94
C ASN A 36 6.82 -1.48 7.81
N ALA A 37 5.61 -2.02 7.66
CA ALA A 37 4.65 -1.59 6.65
C ALA A 37 3.86 -0.34 7.07
N GLU A 38 3.38 -0.30 8.32
CA GLU A 38 2.45 0.74 8.80
C GLU A 38 3.15 2.01 9.29
N ASP A 39 4.38 1.90 9.80
CA ASP A 39 5.16 3.07 10.22
C ASP A 39 5.79 3.74 8.98
N ARG A 40 5.30 4.95 8.66
CA ARG A 40 5.75 5.71 7.48
C ARG A 40 7.27 5.92 7.40
N LYS A 41 7.95 6.13 8.55
CA LYS A 41 9.40 6.33 8.56
C LYS A 41 10.13 5.02 8.26
N LYS A 42 9.68 3.92 8.86
CA LYS A 42 10.25 2.59 8.63
C LYS A 42 9.98 2.13 7.20
N PHE A 43 8.74 2.28 6.72
CA PHE A 43 8.38 1.96 5.35
C PHE A 43 9.25 2.70 4.35
N ARG A 44 9.35 4.03 4.49
CA ARG A 44 10.21 4.87 3.65
C ARG A 44 11.67 4.40 3.66
N LYS A 45 12.24 4.14 4.84
CA LYS A 45 13.60 3.63 4.96
C LYS A 45 13.74 2.29 4.24
N ASN A 46 12.84 1.34 4.51
CA ASN A 46 12.89 0.01 3.90
C ASN A 46 12.80 0.08 2.37
N MET A 47 11.93 0.92 1.82
CA MET A 47 11.81 1.07 0.35
C MET A 47 13.05 1.73 -0.25
N SER A 48 13.60 2.76 0.40
CA SER A 48 14.87 3.39 -0.03
C SER A 48 16.05 2.42 0.01
N ASP A 49 16.13 1.56 1.03
CA ASP A 49 17.20 0.56 1.17
C ASP A 49 17.23 -0.45 0.01
N ILE A 50 16.10 -0.69 -0.65
CA ILE A 50 15.97 -1.59 -1.81
C ILE A 50 15.87 -0.83 -3.14
N GLY A 51 16.17 0.47 -3.13
CA GLY A 51 16.21 1.29 -4.35
C GLY A 51 14.84 1.67 -4.93
N LEU A 52 13.75 1.47 -4.22
CA LEU A 52 12.42 1.87 -4.68
C LEU A 52 12.16 3.35 -4.42
N ASN A 53 11.59 4.01 -5.41
CA ASN A 53 11.20 5.42 -5.29
C ASN A 53 9.91 5.57 -4.48
N LEU A 54 9.87 6.63 -3.68
CA LEU A 54 8.69 7.09 -2.96
C LEU A 54 8.34 8.53 -3.36
N PRO A 55 7.13 9.01 -3.08
CA PRO A 55 6.82 10.42 -3.18
C PRO A 55 7.82 11.24 -2.36
N LYS A 56 8.32 12.34 -2.91
CA LYS A 56 9.22 13.23 -2.17
C LYS A 56 8.47 13.78 -0.96
N SER A 57 9.11 13.80 0.19
CA SER A 57 8.50 14.42 1.36
C SER A 57 9.55 14.96 2.31
N GLU A 58 9.10 15.90 3.14
CA GLU A 58 9.92 16.54 4.17
C GLU A 58 9.06 16.86 5.39
N ILE A 59 9.64 16.69 6.58
CA ILE A 59 9.01 17.12 7.82
C ILE A 59 9.53 18.51 8.13
N VAL A 60 8.60 19.43 8.36
CA VAL A 60 8.87 20.84 8.70
C VAL A 60 8.43 21.07 10.14
N ASN A 61 9.35 21.49 11.00
CA ASN A 61 9.09 21.78 12.42
C ASN A 61 9.20 23.28 12.75
N ASN A 62 9.67 24.09 11.81
CA ASN A 62 9.78 25.53 11.98
C ASN A 62 9.82 26.27 10.64
N ILE A 63 9.56 27.58 10.70
CA ILE A 63 9.46 28.46 9.52
C ILE A 63 10.75 28.49 8.68
N LYS A 64 11.93 28.35 9.31
CA LYS A 64 13.22 28.39 8.59
C LYS A 64 13.39 27.22 7.60
N GLN A 65 12.72 26.09 7.86
CA GLN A 65 12.79 24.90 7.03
C GLN A 65 11.86 24.96 5.80
N ILE A 66 10.90 25.90 5.73
CA ILE A 66 9.89 25.97 4.68
C ILE A 66 10.52 26.10 3.27
N LYS A 67 11.51 26.98 3.11
CA LYS A 67 12.17 27.17 1.80
C LYS A 67 12.89 25.91 1.34
N LYS A 68 13.58 25.23 2.25
CA LYS A 68 14.28 23.97 1.98
C LYS A 68 13.30 22.86 1.61
N SER A 69 12.19 22.73 2.33
CA SER A 69 11.17 21.73 2.02
C SER A 69 10.55 21.96 0.63
N LEU A 70 10.28 23.22 0.26
CA LEU A 70 9.76 23.55 -1.06
C LEU A 70 10.75 23.17 -2.18
N SER A 71 12.03 23.45 -2.03
CA SER A 71 13.03 23.07 -3.04
C SER A 71 13.20 21.56 -3.19
N LYS A 72 13.00 20.80 -2.10
CA LYS A 72 13.12 19.34 -2.11
C LYS A 72 11.88 18.62 -2.67
N VAL A 73 10.69 19.09 -2.27
CA VAL A 73 9.42 18.45 -2.63
C VAL A 73 8.90 18.97 -3.96
N GLY A 74 8.99 20.26 -4.22
CA GLY A 74 8.43 20.92 -5.41
C GLY A 74 6.96 21.28 -5.24
N LEU A 75 6.34 21.65 -6.37
CA LEU A 75 4.91 21.97 -6.46
C LEU A 75 4.28 21.17 -7.60
N PRO A 76 2.99 20.80 -7.50
CA PRO A 76 2.12 20.96 -6.34
C PRO A 76 2.54 20.08 -5.15
N ALA A 77 2.24 20.51 -3.92
CA ALA A 77 2.58 19.79 -2.71
C ALA A 77 1.38 19.63 -1.77
N ILE A 78 1.31 18.49 -1.10
CA ILE A 78 0.32 18.21 -0.06
C ILE A 78 0.91 18.63 1.29
N ILE A 79 0.15 19.40 2.05
CA ILE A 79 0.50 19.84 3.39
C ILE A 79 -0.39 19.11 4.39
N ARG A 80 0.22 18.42 5.37
CA ARG A 80 -0.50 17.66 6.41
C ARG A 80 0.09 17.99 7.79
N PRO A 81 -0.60 18.80 8.58
CA PRO A 81 -0.21 19.03 9.98
C PRO A 81 -0.28 17.73 10.77
N ALA A 82 0.68 17.52 11.66
CA ALA A 82 0.71 16.35 12.52
C ALA A 82 -0.31 16.45 13.65
N PHE A 83 -0.96 15.33 13.98
CA PHE A 83 -1.90 15.20 15.09
C PHE A 83 -3.12 16.12 15.05
N THR A 84 -3.56 16.56 13.87
CA THR A 84 -4.82 17.29 13.71
C THR A 84 -5.99 16.34 13.45
N LEU A 85 -7.17 16.69 13.97
CA LEU A 85 -8.39 15.93 13.75
C LEU A 85 -9.09 16.39 12.45
N GLY A 86 -9.68 15.44 11.72
CA GLY A 86 -10.49 15.75 10.55
C GLY A 86 -9.75 16.43 9.39
N GLY A 87 -8.42 16.33 9.35
CA GLY A 87 -7.62 16.96 8.29
C GLY A 87 -7.48 18.49 8.42
N LEU A 88 -7.75 19.05 9.60
CA LEU A 88 -7.63 20.49 9.86
C LEU A 88 -6.25 21.00 9.44
N GLY A 89 -6.23 22.07 8.64
CA GLY A 89 -4.99 22.66 8.10
C GLY A 89 -4.32 21.85 6.97
N SER A 90 -4.88 20.70 6.58
CA SER A 90 -4.41 19.94 5.43
C SER A 90 -4.88 20.56 4.11
N GLY A 91 -4.09 20.39 3.04
CA GLY A 91 -4.47 20.87 1.72
C GLY A 91 -3.37 20.75 0.68
N ILE A 92 -3.72 21.03 -0.57
CA ILE A 92 -2.79 21.05 -1.70
C ILE A 92 -2.38 22.49 -1.98
N ALA A 93 -1.08 22.73 -2.01
CA ALA A 93 -0.49 24.00 -2.40
C ALA A 93 -0.02 23.92 -3.87
N LYS A 94 -0.61 24.74 -4.75
CA LYS A 94 -0.26 24.81 -6.18
C LYS A 94 0.72 25.93 -6.51
N THR A 95 0.84 26.93 -5.63
CA THR A 95 1.75 28.07 -5.81
C THR A 95 2.69 28.24 -4.62
N LYS A 96 3.83 28.90 -4.84
CA LYS A 96 4.78 29.21 -3.76
C LYS A 96 4.15 30.05 -2.64
N LYS A 97 3.29 31.00 -2.98
CA LYS A 97 2.58 31.86 -2.00
C LYS A 97 1.63 31.00 -1.14
N ASP A 98 0.84 30.15 -1.77
CA ASP A 98 -0.08 29.25 -1.08
C ASP A 98 0.68 28.24 -0.22
N PHE A 99 1.79 27.68 -0.72
CA PHE A 99 2.65 26.78 0.02
C PHE A 99 3.17 27.40 1.32
N LEU A 100 3.73 28.62 1.24
CA LEU A 100 4.25 29.34 2.41
C LEU A 100 3.15 29.61 3.44
N LYS A 101 1.96 30.00 2.97
CA LYS A 101 0.80 30.27 3.83
C LYS A 101 0.35 28.97 4.54
N ARG A 102 0.07 27.90 3.77
CA ARG A 102 -0.45 26.63 4.32
C ARG A 102 0.51 25.94 5.28
N VAL A 103 1.82 25.97 5.00
CA VAL A 103 2.80 25.37 5.92
C VAL A 103 2.87 26.15 7.24
N LYS A 104 2.75 27.47 7.20
CA LYS A 104 2.64 28.30 8.43
C LYS A 104 1.38 27.94 9.23
N GLU A 105 0.22 28.01 8.59
CA GLU A 105 -1.06 27.66 9.20
C GLU A 105 -1.04 26.22 9.76
N GLY A 106 -0.40 25.29 9.05
CA GLY A 106 -0.24 23.91 9.49
C GLY A 106 0.68 23.77 10.71
N LEU A 107 1.75 24.53 10.80
CA LEU A 107 2.61 24.57 11.99
C LEU A 107 1.84 25.09 13.21
N ASP A 108 1.05 26.14 13.02
CA ASP A 108 0.24 26.74 14.09
C ASP A 108 -0.90 25.81 14.53
N ALA A 109 -1.50 25.06 13.59
CA ALA A 109 -2.58 24.09 13.86
C ALA A 109 -2.08 22.78 14.52
N SER A 110 -0.81 22.43 14.36
CA SER A 110 -0.25 21.19 14.90
C SER A 110 0.11 21.33 16.37
N PRO A 111 -0.40 20.49 17.29
CA PRO A 111 -0.05 20.54 18.71
C PRO A 111 1.44 20.34 19.00
N VAL A 112 2.17 19.80 18.04
CA VAL A 112 3.61 19.51 18.14
C VAL A 112 4.44 20.35 17.18
N ASN A 113 3.86 21.43 16.60
CA ASN A 113 4.51 22.30 15.62
C ASN A 113 5.19 21.52 14.49
N GLN A 114 4.50 20.53 13.91
CA GLN A 114 5.05 19.67 12.87
C GLN A 114 4.10 19.56 11.68
N VAL A 115 4.64 19.72 10.49
CA VAL A 115 3.94 19.57 9.22
C VAL A 115 4.69 18.59 8.32
N LEU A 116 3.99 17.62 7.78
CA LEU A 116 4.48 16.80 6.67
C LEU A 116 4.15 17.50 5.36
N VAL A 117 5.16 17.73 4.55
CA VAL A 117 5.04 18.22 3.17
C VAL A 117 5.37 17.08 2.24
N GLU A 118 4.45 16.74 1.32
CA GLU A 118 4.61 15.64 0.38
C GLU A 118 4.39 16.09 -1.06
N GLU A 119 5.07 15.45 -2.01
CA GLU A 119 4.82 15.58 -3.43
C GLU A 119 3.37 15.22 -3.74
N CYS A 120 2.67 16.09 -4.46
CA CYS A 120 1.30 15.82 -4.88
C CYS A 120 1.31 14.94 -6.13
N LEU A 121 0.63 13.81 -6.04
CA LEU A 121 0.49 12.85 -7.14
C LEU A 121 -0.85 13.01 -7.88
N GLU A 122 -1.52 14.15 -7.75
CA GLU A 122 -2.75 14.44 -8.50
C GLU A 122 -2.51 14.28 -10.00
N GLY A 123 -3.37 13.52 -10.68
CA GLY A 123 -3.25 13.21 -12.10
C GLY A 123 -2.25 12.11 -12.47
N TRP A 124 -1.64 11.44 -11.49
CA TRP A 124 -0.88 10.23 -11.72
C TRP A 124 -1.82 9.02 -11.83
N LYS A 125 -1.39 8.02 -12.61
CA LYS A 125 -2.09 6.73 -12.66
C LYS A 125 -1.82 5.95 -11.39
N GLU A 126 -2.86 5.29 -10.86
CA GLU A 126 -2.76 4.46 -9.67
C GLU A 126 -2.93 2.99 -10.01
N PHE A 127 -2.02 2.17 -9.50
CA PHE A 127 -2.02 0.72 -9.69
C PHE A 127 -1.81 0.01 -8.36
N GLU A 128 -2.34 -1.20 -8.28
CA GLU A 128 -2.14 -2.09 -7.16
C GLU A 128 -1.70 -3.47 -7.64
N MET A 129 -0.83 -4.11 -6.87
CA MET A 129 -0.44 -5.50 -7.08
C MET A 129 -0.91 -6.32 -5.88
N GLU A 130 -1.75 -7.30 -6.14
CA GLU A 130 -2.14 -8.31 -5.17
C GLU A 130 -1.13 -9.44 -5.20
N VAL A 131 -0.44 -9.65 -4.08
CA VAL A 131 0.72 -10.54 -3.97
C VAL A 131 0.49 -11.54 -2.86
N VAL A 132 0.88 -12.79 -3.09
CA VAL A 132 0.91 -13.82 -2.04
C VAL A 132 2.32 -14.36 -1.92
N ARG A 133 2.81 -14.45 -0.68
CA ARG A 133 4.12 -15.00 -0.36
C ARG A 133 4.03 -15.99 0.78
N ASP A 134 4.80 -17.08 0.72
CA ASP A 134 4.92 -18.09 1.77
C ASP A 134 6.30 -18.08 2.45
N LYS A 135 6.45 -18.93 3.46
CA LYS A 135 7.69 -19.06 4.26
C LYS A 135 8.87 -19.66 3.49
N LYS A 136 8.65 -20.33 2.35
CA LYS A 136 9.71 -20.82 1.44
C LYS A 136 10.11 -19.80 0.39
N ASP A 137 9.59 -18.58 0.48
CA ASP A 137 9.82 -17.50 -0.48
C ASP A 137 9.18 -17.73 -1.86
N ASN A 138 8.23 -18.64 -1.99
CA ASN A 138 7.35 -18.65 -3.16
C ASN A 138 6.54 -17.37 -3.12
N CYS A 139 6.72 -16.53 -4.14
CA CYS A 139 6.08 -15.21 -4.20
C CYS A 139 5.45 -15.01 -5.57
N ILE A 140 4.15 -14.82 -5.62
CA ILE A 140 3.36 -14.74 -6.85
C ILE A 140 2.49 -13.49 -6.88
N ILE A 141 2.30 -12.94 -8.06
CA ILE A 141 1.32 -11.89 -8.33
C ILE A 141 0.00 -12.56 -8.70
N ILE A 142 -1.04 -12.28 -7.94
CA ILE A 142 -2.37 -12.81 -8.21
C ILE A 142 -3.06 -12.00 -9.29
N CYS A 143 -2.97 -10.66 -9.19
CA CYS A 143 -3.57 -9.75 -10.15
C CYS A 143 -2.96 -8.35 -10.03
N SER A 144 -2.82 -7.67 -11.16
CA SER A 144 -2.65 -6.23 -11.21
C SER A 144 -4.02 -5.55 -11.27
N ILE A 145 -4.17 -4.42 -10.59
CA ILE A 145 -5.41 -3.63 -10.57
C ILE A 145 -5.08 -2.20 -10.95
N GLU A 146 -5.92 -1.59 -11.76
CA GLU A 146 -5.82 -0.19 -12.15
C GLU A 146 -7.02 0.59 -11.60
N ASN A 147 -6.77 1.72 -10.95
CA ASN A 147 -7.76 2.71 -10.57
C ASN A 147 -7.99 3.68 -11.72
N LEU A 148 -9.25 3.84 -12.15
CA LEU A 148 -9.61 4.81 -13.18
C LEU A 148 -9.89 6.20 -12.63
N ASP A 149 -10.33 6.28 -11.38
CA ASP A 149 -10.60 7.55 -10.72
C ASP A 149 -9.29 8.28 -10.37
N PRO A 150 -9.34 9.61 -10.21
CA PRO A 150 -8.18 10.41 -9.87
C PRO A 150 -7.47 9.92 -8.62
N MET A 151 -6.13 9.99 -8.65
CA MET A 151 -5.28 9.66 -7.51
C MET A 151 -5.74 10.36 -6.22
N GLY A 152 -5.92 9.57 -5.15
CA GLY A 152 -6.43 10.04 -3.85
C GLY A 152 -7.87 9.61 -3.56
N ILE A 153 -8.62 9.11 -4.54
CA ILE A 153 -9.88 8.40 -4.30
C ILE A 153 -9.54 6.96 -3.92
N HIS A 154 -10.05 6.51 -2.77
CA HIS A 154 -9.72 5.18 -2.27
C HIS A 154 -10.22 4.08 -3.23
N THR A 155 -9.40 3.07 -3.51
CA THR A 155 -9.71 1.93 -4.40
C THR A 155 -11.06 1.28 -4.10
N GLY A 156 -11.48 1.24 -2.82
CA GLY A 156 -12.80 0.76 -2.42
C GLY A 156 -13.96 1.55 -3.04
N ASP A 157 -13.75 2.84 -3.28
CA ASP A 157 -14.75 3.81 -3.71
C ASP A 157 -14.57 4.20 -5.19
N SER A 158 -13.54 3.67 -5.86
CA SER A 158 -13.17 3.94 -7.25
C SER A 158 -13.72 2.89 -8.21
N ILE A 159 -13.83 3.28 -9.49
CA ILE A 159 -13.91 2.32 -10.59
C ILE A 159 -12.53 1.68 -10.75
N THR A 160 -12.49 0.35 -10.69
CA THR A 160 -11.23 -0.40 -10.76
C THR A 160 -11.32 -1.51 -11.81
N ILE A 161 -10.21 -1.75 -12.49
CA ILE A 161 -10.09 -2.75 -13.56
C ILE A 161 -9.05 -3.79 -13.15
N ALA A 162 -9.35 -5.05 -13.38
CA ALA A 162 -8.50 -6.20 -13.13
C ALA A 162 -8.51 -7.14 -14.35
N PRO A 163 -7.36 -7.47 -14.97
CA PRO A 163 -6.03 -6.91 -14.71
C PRO A 163 -5.92 -5.46 -15.21
N ALA A 164 -4.85 -4.75 -14.80
CA ALA A 164 -4.55 -3.40 -15.28
C ALA A 164 -4.40 -3.37 -16.81
N LEU A 165 -5.05 -2.39 -17.46
CA LEU A 165 -5.10 -2.31 -18.93
C LEU A 165 -4.06 -1.40 -19.54
N THR A 166 -3.62 -0.36 -18.80
CA THR A 166 -2.76 0.69 -19.37
C THR A 166 -1.29 0.55 -18.99
N LEU A 167 -0.89 -0.60 -18.44
CA LEU A 167 0.51 -0.96 -18.24
C LEU A 167 1.10 -1.61 -19.49
N THR A 168 2.27 -1.15 -19.90
CA THR A 168 3.12 -1.92 -20.82
C THR A 168 3.69 -3.13 -20.09
N ASP A 169 4.09 -4.19 -20.81
CA ASP A 169 4.75 -5.34 -20.19
C ASP A 169 5.99 -4.94 -19.39
N LYS A 170 6.79 -4.02 -19.90
CA LYS A 170 7.96 -3.49 -19.19
C LYS A 170 7.58 -2.84 -17.85
N GLU A 171 6.55 -2.02 -17.82
CA GLU A 171 6.06 -1.37 -16.58
C GLU A 171 5.50 -2.43 -15.61
N TYR A 172 4.75 -3.40 -16.12
CA TYR A 172 4.25 -4.51 -15.32
C TYR A 172 5.40 -5.31 -14.67
N GLN A 173 6.44 -5.68 -15.41
CA GLN A 173 7.57 -6.43 -14.88
C GLN A 173 8.36 -5.63 -13.84
N ILE A 174 8.54 -4.33 -14.04
CA ILE A 174 9.16 -3.45 -13.03
C ILE A 174 8.31 -3.42 -11.75
N MET A 175 7.01 -3.26 -11.88
CA MET A 175 6.07 -3.20 -10.75
C MET A 175 5.99 -4.55 -10.02
N ARG A 176 5.98 -5.66 -10.78
CA ARG A 176 6.05 -7.03 -10.26
C ARG A 176 7.29 -7.24 -9.39
N ASN A 177 8.46 -6.92 -9.93
CA ASN A 177 9.73 -7.07 -9.23
C ASN A 177 9.80 -6.16 -7.99
N ALA A 178 9.31 -4.93 -8.08
CA ALA A 178 9.21 -4.00 -6.96
C ALA A 178 8.31 -4.54 -5.85
N SER A 179 7.17 -5.14 -6.20
CA SER A 179 6.24 -5.75 -5.25
C SER A 179 6.87 -6.91 -4.49
N ILE A 180 7.53 -7.82 -5.20
CA ILE A 180 8.25 -8.95 -4.59
C ILE A 180 9.34 -8.46 -3.65
N ALA A 181 10.16 -7.50 -4.09
CA ALA A 181 11.21 -6.90 -3.27
C ALA A 181 10.64 -6.21 -2.02
N CYS A 182 9.49 -5.53 -2.16
CA CYS A 182 8.79 -4.89 -1.06
C CYS A 182 8.36 -5.91 0.01
N LEU A 183 7.67 -7.00 -0.38
CA LEU A 183 7.23 -8.03 0.56
C LEU A 183 8.41 -8.68 1.31
N ARG A 184 9.48 -9.00 0.58
CA ARG A 184 10.71 -9.55 1.17
C ARG A 184 11.34 -8.60 2.18
N LYS A 185 11.46 -7.32 1.85
CA LYS A 185 12.07 -6.30 2.74
C LYS A 185 11.23 -6.02 3.97
N ILE A 186 9.92 -5.96 3.82
CA ILE A 186 8.97 -5.77 4.93
C ILE A 186 8.94 -6.99 5.85
N GLY A 187 9.10 -8.19 5.28
CA GLY A 187 9.14 -9.45 6.02
C GLY A 187 7.76 -10.12 6.15
N VAL A 188 6.88 -9.93 5.17
CA VAL A 188 5.65 -10.73 5.07
C VAL A 188 6.01 -12.09 4.48
N GLU A 189 5.79 -13.16 5.25
CA GLU A 189 6.17 -14.53 4.93
C GLU A 189 4.99 -15.47 4.76
N THR A 190 3.81 -15.04 5.16
CA THR A 190 2.63 -15.91 5.20
C THR A 190 1.37 -15.14 4.84
N GLY A 191 1.02 -15.13 3.57
CA GLY A 191 -0.29 -14.64 3.16
C GLY A 191 -0.29 -13.59 2.07
N GLY A 192 -1.46 -12.98 1.90
CA GLY A 192 -1.73 -11.95 0.91
C GLY A 192 -1.34 -10.56 1.38
N SER A 193 -0.88 -9.78 0.45
CA SER A 193 -0.53 -8.37 0.64
C SER A 193 -0.91 -7.57 -0.60
N ASN A 194 -1.14 -6.29 -0.39
CA ASN A 194 -1.42 -5.33 -1.44
C ASN A 194 -0.30 -4.29 -1.47
N VAL A 195 0.28 -4.04 -2.65
CA VAL A 195 1.29 -2.99 -2.86
C VAL A 195 0.72 -1.97 -3.83
N GLN A 196 0.70 -0.70 -3.43
CA GLN A 196 0.16 0.39 -4.23
C GLN A 196 1.26 1.23 -4.86
N PHE A 197 1.06 1.56 -6.13
CA PHE A 197 1.99 2.33 -6.95
C PHE A 197 1.29 3.51 -7.61
N ALA A 198 2.06 4.58 -7.86
CA ALA A 198 1.66 5.62 -8.79
C ALA A 198 2.68 5.75 -9.91
N ILE A 199 2.19 5.96 -11.13
CA ILE A 199 3.01 6.21 -12.32
C ILE A 199 2.67 7.60 -12.88
N ASN A 200 3.71 8.42 -13.03
CA ASN A 200 3.56 9.71 -13.68
C ASN A 200 3.31 9.52 -15.18
N PRO A 201 2.14 9.93 -15.72
CA PRO A 201 1.81 9.69 -17.13
C PRO A 201 2.67 10.49 -18.10
N LYS A 202 3.40 11.52 -17.62
CA LYS A 202 4.24 12.37 -18.49
C LYS A 202 5.64 11.81 -18.72
N ASN A 203 6.20 11.08 -17.74
CA ASN A 203 7.59 10.64 -17.79
C ASN A 203 7.84 9.20 -17.33
N GLY A 204 6.78 8.45 -17.00
CA GLY A 204 6.87 7.06 -16.56
C GLY A 204 7.50 6.85 -15.18
N ARG A 205 7.75 7.92 -14.40
CA ARG A 205 8.30 7.76 -13.05
C ARG A 205 7.31 7.00 -12.18
N MET A 206 7.74 5.85 -11.67
CA MET A 206 6.98 5.01 -10.74
C MET A 206 7.43 5.29 -9.29
N VAL A 207 6.47 5.37 -8.39
CA VAL A 207 6.69 5.45 -6.93
C VAL A 207 5.82 4.43 -6.21
N VAL A 208 6.35 3.87 -5.12
CA VAL A 208 5.57 3.06 -4.17
C VAL A 208 4.86 4.00 -3.21
N ILE A 209 3.57 3.81 -3.01
CA ILE A 209 2.76 4.63 -2.10
C ILE A 209 2.71 3.99 -0.73
N GLU A 210 2.22 2.75 -0.68
CA GLU A 210 2.07 2.00 0.55
C GLU A 210 2.02 0.50 0.28
N MET A 211 2.14 -0.27 1.33
CA MET A 211 1.91 -1.70 1.32
C MET A 211 1.02 -2.08 2.51
N ASN A 212 0.00 -2.86 2.24
CA ASN A 212 -0.87 -3.43 3.26
C ASN A 212 -0.44 -4.87 3.54
N PRO A 213 0.11 -5.19 4.75
CA PRO A 213 0.61 -6.54 5.08
C PRO A 213 -0.54 -7.47 5.48
N ARG A 214 -1.61 -7.46 4.74
CA ARG A 214 -2.86 -8.17 5.00
C ARG A 214 -3.73 -8.26 3.76
N VAL A 215 -4.69 -9.17 3.77
CA VAL A 215 -5.76 -9.21 2.77
C VAL A 215 -6.57 -7.91 2.83
N SER A 216 -6.88 -7.35 1.68
CA SER A 216 -7.53 -6.06 1.48
C SER A 216 -8.85 -6.18 0.70
N ARG A 217 -9.52 -5.05 0.45
CA ARG A 217 -10.70 -5.01 -0.42
C ARG A 217 -10.36 -5.35 -1.87
N SER A 218 -9.21 -4.94 -2.34
CA SER A 218 -8.68 -5.29 -3.67
C SER A 218 -8.33 -6.78 -3.78
N SER A 219 -7.94 -7.45 -2.70
CA SER A 219 -7.76 -8.90 -2.69
C SER A 219 -9.07 -9.65 -2.99
N ALA A 220 -10.22 -9.13 -2.55
CA ALA A 220 -11.50 -9.71 -2.89
C ALA A 220 -11.84 -9.56 -4.38
N LEU A 221 -11.54 -8.39 -4.97
CA LEU A 221 -11.67 -8.16 -6.40
C LEU A 221 -10.75 -9.08 -7.20
N ALA A 222 -9.47 -9.16 -6.83
CA ALA A 222 -8.48 -10.03 -7.47
C ALA A 222 -8.90 -11.50 -7.40
N SER A 223 -9.37 -11.96 -6.22
CA SER A 223 -9.87 -13.34 -6.07
C SER A 223 -11.06 -13.63 -6.96
N LYS A 224 -11.99 -12.69 -7.09
CA LYS A 224 -13.16 -12.82 -7.96
C LYS A 224 -12.78 -12.78 -9.44
N ALA A 225 -11.86 -11.90 -9.82
CA ALA A 225 -11.40 -11.76 -11.19
C ALA A 225 -10.63 -12.99 -11.68
N THR A 226 -9.73 -13.52 -10.86
CA THR A 226 -8.82 -14.61 -11.25
C THR A 226 -9.33 -16.01 -10.89
N GLY A 227 -10.30 -16.13 -9.98
CA GLY A 227 -10.68 -17.41 -9.37
C GLY A 227 -9.69 -17.91 -8.31
N PHE A 228 -8.58 -17.20 -8.05
CA PHE A 228 -7.61 -17.59 -7.03
C PHE A 228 -8.09 -17.16 -5.64
N PRO A 229 -8.34 -18.08 -4.70
CA PRO A 229 -8.96 -17.78 -3.42
C PRO A 229 -7.93 -17.23 -2.40
N ILE A 230 -7.51 -15.98 -2.54
CA ILE A 230 -6.42 -15.36 -1.76
C ILE A 230 -6.63 -15.56 -0.25
N ALA A 231 -7.82 -15.30 0.28
CA ALA A 231 -8.08 -15.40 1.72
C ALA A 231 -7.95 -16.87 2.24
N LYS A 232 -8.44 -17.84 1.47
CA LYS A 232 -8.33 -19.26 1.80
C LYS A 232 -6.87 -19.74 1.77
N VAL A 233 -6.13 -19.33 0.73
CA VAL A 233 -4.71 -19.65 0.60
C VAL A 233 -3.93 -18.99 1.74
N ALA A 234 -4.13 -17.69 1.99
CA ALA A 234 -3.48 -16.98 3.08
C ALA A 234 -3.72 -17.63 4.45
N ALA A 235 -4.93 -18.14 4.71
CA ALA A 235 -5.22 -18.87 5.94
C ALA A 235 -4.41 -20.17 6.05
N LYS A 236 -4.26 -20.93 4.96
CA LYS A 236 -3.44 -22.14 4.93
C LYS A 236 -1.94 -21.83 5.11
N LEU A 237 -1.44 -20.78 4.46
CA LEU A 237 -0.05 -20.32 4.65
C LEU A 237 0.22 -19.92 6.09
N ALA A 238 -0.74 -19.26 6.75
CA ALA A 238 -0.61 -18.84 8.15
C ALA A 238 -0.46 -20.01 9.14
N ILE A 239 -0.99 -21.20 8.81
CA ILE A 239 -0.86 -22.41 9.63
C ILE A 239 0.27 -23.34 9.14
N GLY A 240 1.11 -22.86 8.22
CA GLY A 240 2.37 -23.50 7.88
C GLY A 240 2.47 -24.18 6.52
N TYR A 241 1.39 -24.26 5.73
CA TYR A 241 1.48 -24.73 4.34
C TYR A 241 2.31 -23.76 3.48
N THR A 242 2.79 -24.28 2.35
CA THR A 242 3.49 -23.47 1.33
C THR A 242 2.73 -23.56 0.01
N LEU A 243 2.96 -22.59 -0.89
CA LEU A 243 2.24 -22.49 -2.16
C LEU A 243 2.45 -23.70 -3.07
N ASP A 244 3.62 -24.31 -3.01
CA ASP A 244 3.96 -25.53 -3.76
C ASP A 244 3.28 -26.79 -3.21
N GLU A 245 2.88 -26.81 -1.93
CA GLU A 245 2.13 -27.88 -1.29
C GLU A 245 0.62 -27.78 -1.54
N LEU A 246 0.13 -26.60 -1.90
CA LEU A 246 -1.29 -26.37 -2.16
C LEU A 246 -1.62 -26.58 -3.64
N LYS A 247 -2.75 -27.23 -3.90
CA LYS A 247 -3.28 -27.31 -5.27
C LYS A 247 -3.89 -25.97 -5.67
N ASN A 248 -3.63 -25.57 -6.91
CA ASN A 248 -4.30 -24.44 -7.53
C ASN A 248 -5.78 -24.78 -7.76
N GLU A 249 -6.67 -23.98 -7.21
CA GLU A 249 -8.12 -24.25 -7.28
C GLU A 249 -8.73 -23.93 -8.65
N ILE A 250 -8.00 -23.20 -9.50
CA ILE A 250 -8.42 -22.89 -10.87
C ILE A 250 -8.14 -24.10 -11.77
N THR A 251 -6.87 -24.51 -11.82
CA THR A 251 -6.42 -25.58 -12.73
C THR A 251 -6.69 -27.00 -12.19
N LYS A 252 -6.80 -27.16 -10.87
CA LYS A 252 -6.95 -28.43 -10.14
C LYS A 252 -5.73 -29.36 -10.21
N VAL A 253 -4.75 -29.09 -11.08
CA VAL A 253 -3.59 -29.95 -11.35
C VAL A 253 -2.26 -29.30 -10.99
N THR A 254 -2.10 -28.01 -11.19
CA THR A 254 -0.87 -27.28 -10.87
C THR A 254 -0.79 -26.89 -9.39
N PRO A 255 0.43 -26.62 -8.84
CA PRO A 255 0.57 -26.01 -7.54
C PRO A 255 0.01 -24.57 -7.50
N ALA A 256 -0.35 -24.11 -6.31
CA ALA A 256 -0.79 -22.73 -6.10
C ALA A 256 0.32 -21.69 -6.25
N SER A 257 1.56 -22.11 -6.45
CA SER A 257 2.73 -21.27 -6.73
C SER A 257 2.78 -20.74 -8.17
N PHE A 258 1.87 -21.17 -9.06
CA PHE A 258 1.73 -20.62 -10.41
C PHE A 258 0.86 -19.38 -10.39
N GLU A 259 1.33 -18.31 -11.03
CA GLU A 259 0.59 -17.05 -11.18
C GLU A 259 -0.64 -17.27 -12.07
N PRO A 260 -1.83 -16.79 -11.64
CA PRO A 260 -3.02 -16.84 -12.50
C PRO A 260 -2.84 -15.97 -13.74
N THR A 261 -3.34 -16.43 -14.86
CA THR A 261 -3.51 -15.64 -16.09
C THR A 261 -4.97 -15.67 -16.51
N ILE A 262 -5.48 -14.52 -16.95
CA ILE A 262 -6.86 -14.37 -17.43
C ILE A 262 -6.86 -13.68 -18.79
N ASP A 263 -7.78 -14.06 -19.65
CA ASP A 263 -7.98 -13.54 -21.01
C ASP A 263 -9.20 -12.62 -21.12
N TYR A 264 -9.69 -12.14 -20.00
CA TYR A 264 -10.82 -11.23 -19.88
C TYR A 264 -10.51 -10.12 -18.88
N VAL A 265 -11.34 -9.11 -18.84
CA VAL A 265 -11.23 -7.96 -17.94
C VAL A 265 -12.44 -7.91 -17.03
N VAL A 266 -12.19 -7.68 -15.74
CA VAL A 266 -13.23 -7.44 -14.75
C VAL A 266 -13.21 -5.98 -14.33
N THR A 267 -14.32 -5.29 -14.53
CA THR A 267 -14.51 -3.90 -14.07
C THR A 267 -15.39 -3.91 -12.82
N LYS A 268 -14.87 -3.36 -11.72
CA LYS A 268 -15.64 -3.09 -10.51
C LYS A 268 -16.14 -1.65 -10.54
N ILE A 269 -17.42 -1.46 -10.47
CA ILE A 269 -18.07 -0.14 -10.35
C ILE A 269 -18.70 -0.05 -8.96
N PRO A 270 -18.34 0.94 -8.12
CA PRO A 270 -18.94 1.09 -6.81
C PRO A 270 -20.41 1.51 -6.93
N ARG A 271 -21.24 0.97 -6.06
CA ARG A 271 -22.63 1.36 -5.94
C ARG A 271 -22.85 2.02 -4.58
N PHE A 272 -23.14 3.30 -4.58
CA PHE A 272 -23.44 4.05 -3.37
C PHE A 272 -24.94 4.03 -3.08
N THR A 273 -25.29 3.86 -1.81
CA THR A 273 -26.66 4.05 -1.34
C THR A 273 -26.84 5.54 -1.09
N LEU A 274 -27.45 6.23 -2.04
CA LEU A 274 -27.88 7.61 -1.85
C LEU A 274 -29.21 7.57 -1.08
N LYS A 275 -29.25 8.24 0.08
CA LYS A 275 -30.46 8.48 0.85
C LYS A 275 -31.02 9.84 0.47
#